data_4b7a48822c05295a26f2c48d16dfd2f8
#
_entry.id   4b7a48822c05295a26f2c48d16dfd2f8
#
_cell.length_a   1.000
_cell.length_b   1.000
_cell.length_c   1.000
_cell.angle_alpha   90.00
_cell.angle_beta   90.00
_cell.angle_gamma   90.00
#
_symmetry.space_group_name_H-M   'P 1'
#
loop_
_entity.id
_entity.type
_entity.pdbx_description
1 polymer ?
#
loop_
_entity_poly.entity_id
_entity_poly.type
_entity_poly.pdbx_seq_one_letter_code
_entity_poly.pdbx_strand_id
1 'polypeptide(L)'
;MTAHEFTVPGSSRVYDRRQLLVVLLIPLMMALVQVSSVNNALPALTEALGSSPSEVQWVLSGYTLAIGVVLVPAGRLGDIFGRSSLFMIGLTIFTLASLAAGLAPTTLVLNILRVFQGIGAGVLSPQTTGLIVQYFEGKARTRAFALFGLAVAISVAIGPILSGLLIGWFGNDLGWRGGFAVNLPLGALGLILGAHWLPFGKERRALGLDHATTGQPVVVRREKIDLDPVGSLLLVLTVLLIMLPFMSRTSPWVWGLLPLGILGGTVWVAWEKRYKAHGNFPMMDLDLLKLPTYGLGTLTGSLFFMAGPAIMAIVAIYLQNGVGVSALSVGLLTLPNAISSGFGAMWSGRHSYVHGAAIQVLSTILIVVSSAALAFAVWEIENGASYWWAAIPLVFQGFAFGAFGAANQTLTMMDVPRTHGGIAGGFLQTGQRMATAISIAIVTGVFFAGQSLGSSGSNWLAGMLLALGVVVFLAALTTTSALVMWRIERKRA
;
A
#
# COMPACT_ATOMS: atom_id res chain seq x y z
N MET A 1 -35.04 -1.36 5.39
CA MET A 1 -33.67 -1.83 5.22
C MET A 1 -32.91 -1.59 6.51
N THR A 2 -32.20 -2.57 6.98
CA THR A 2 -31.30 -2.39 8.16
C THR A 2 -30.14 -1.47 7.78
N ALA A 3 -29.46 -0.86 8.77
CA ALA A 3 -28.30 0.02 8.52
C ALA A 3 -27.13 -0.65 7.74
N HIS A 4 -27.20 -1.99 7.60
CA HIS A 4 -26.17 -2.80 6.92
C HIS A 4 -26.56 -3.22 5.51
N GLU A 5 -27.81 -3.05 5.13
CA GLU A 5 -28.32 -3.45 3.82
C GLU A 5 -28.21 -2.32 2.80
N PHE A 6 -28.00 -2.69 1.54
CA PHE A 6 -28.08 -1.79 0.40
C PHE A 6 -28.64 -2.51 -0.82
N THR A 7 -29.25 -1.74 -1.71
CA THR A 7 -29.71 -2.21 -3.02
C THR A 7 -28.91 -1.51 -4.12
N VAL A 8 -28.71 -2.21 -5.22
CA VAL A 8 -28.13 -1.64 -6.43
C VAL A 8 -29.26 -1.26 -7.37
N PRO A 9 -29.29 -0.05 -7.94
CA PRO A 9 -30.35 0.38 -8.87
C PRO A 9 -30.57 -0.65 -9.98
N GLY A 10 -31.83 -1.00 -10.21
CA GLY A 10 -32.24 -2.03 -11.19
C GLY A 10 -32.05 -3.48 -10.72
N SER A 11 -31.77 -3.72 -9.42
CA SER A 11 -31.78 -5.04 -8.79
C SER A 11 -32.78 -5.13 -7.66
N SER A 12 -33.55 -6.19 -7.62
CA SER A 12 -34.40 -6.56 -6.48
C SER A 12 -33.59 -7.22 -5.34
N ARG A 13 -32.33 -7.56 -5.58
CA ARG A 13 -31.49 -8.24 -4.60
C ARG A 13 -30.97 -7.24 -3.58
N VAL A 14 -31.14 -7.56 -2.30
CA VAL A 14 -30.56 -6.86 -1.16
C VAL A 14 -29.19 -7.43 -0.87
N TYR A 15 -28.19 -6.57 -0.70
CA TYR A 15 -26.81 -6.91 -0.38
C TYR A 15 -26.48 -6.43 1.04
N ASP A 16 -25.57 -7.17 1.73
CA ASP A 16 -25.08 -6.78 3.06
C ASP A 16 -23.67 -6.19 2.95
N ARG A 17 -23.49 -4.96 3.50
CA ARG A 17 -22.20 -4.27 3.57
C ARG A 17 -21.14 -5.06 4.34
N ARG A 18 -21.52 -5.87 5.34
CA ARG A 18 -20.59 -6.70 6.11
C ARG A 18 -20.00 -7.82 5.24
N GLN A 19 -20.87 -8.51 4.48
CA GLN A 19 -20.45 -9.55 3.55
C GLN A 19 -19.54 -8.98 2.46
N LEU A 20 -19.92 -7.83 1.90
CA LEU A 20 -19.08 -7.11 0.94
C LEU A 20 -17.70 -6.82 1.52
N LEU A 21 -17.63 -6.28 2.75
CA LEU A 21 -16.36 -5.93 3.38
C LEU A 21 -15.49 -7.16 3.65
N VAL A 22 -16.07 -8.26 4.10
CA VAL A 22 -15.33 -9.54 4.29
C VAL A 22 -14.69 -10.00 2.99
N VAL A 23 -15.43 -10.00 1.89
CA VAL A 23 -14.90 -10.37 0.57
C VAL A 23 -13.74 -9.46 0.16
N LEU A 24 -13.83 -8.16 0.43
CA LEU A 24 -12.79 -7.20 0.06
C LEU A 24 -11.53 -7.35 0.90
N LEU A 25 -11.65 -7.72 2.17
CA LEU A 25 -10.51 -7.85 3.08
C LEU A 25 -9.71 -9.15 2.88
N ILE A 26 -10.32 -10.24 2.44
CA ILE A 26 -9.62 -11.51 2.20
C ILE A 26 -8.43 -11.33 1.24
N PRO A 27 -8.58 -10.84 0.00
CA PRO A 27 -7.45 -10.70 -0.91
C PRO A 27 -6.44 -9.61 -0.48
N LEU A 28 -6.92 -8.58 0.22
CA LEU A 28 -6.03 -7.59 0.82
C LEU A 28 -5.08 -8.26 1.82
N MET A 29 -5.62 -9.10 2.70
CA MET A 29 -4.81 -9.84 3.67
C MET A 29 -3.87 -10.82 2.97
N MET A 30 -4.35 -11.57 1.97
CA MET A 30 -3.52 -12.47 1.17
C MET A 30 -2.30 -11.75 0.58
N ALA A 31 -2.52 -10.60 -0.08
CA ALA A 31 -1.46 -9.84 -0.73
C ALA A 31 -0.41 -9.32 0.27
N LEU A 32 -0.84 -8.89 1.45
CA LEU A 32 0.04 -8.33 2.48
C LEU A 32 0.78 -9.41 3.29
N VAL A 33 0.09 -10.50 3.64
CA VAL A 33 0.72 -11.69 4.23
C VAL A 33 1.80 -12.22 3.29
N GLN A 34 1.51 -12.27 1.98
CA GLN A 34 2.47 -12.73 0.98
C GLN A 34 3.74 -11.87 0.95
N VAL A 35 3.62 -10.53 1.01
CA VAL A 35 4.79 -9.64 1.05
C VAL A 35 5.63 -9.89 2.28
N SER A 36 5.02 -9.93 3.46
CA SER A 36 5.74 -10.09 4.73
C SER A 36 6.29 -11.51 4.93
N SER A 37 5.57 -12.52 4.47
CA SER A 37 6.00 -13.93 4.50
C SER A 37 7.21 -14.19 3.60
N VAL A 38 7.17 -13.70 2.34
CA VAL A 38 8.27 -13.87 1.39
C VAL A 38 9.52 -13.15 1.86
N ASN A 39 9.41 -11.95 2.44
CA ASN A 39 10.54 -11.24 3.03
C ASN A 39 11.29 -12.10 4.05
N ASN A 40 10.57 -12.82 4.91
CA ASN A 40 11.14 -13.69 5.91
C ASN A 40 11.68 -15.01 5.33
N ALA A 41 11.14 -15.47 4.20
CA ALA A 41 11.53 -16.72 3.53
C ALA A 41 12.73 -16.56 2.57
N LEU A 42 13.24 -15.33 2.34
CA LEU A 42 14.32 -15.09 1.38
C LEU A 42 15.57 -15.96 1.60
N PRO A 43 16.09 -16.15 2.82
CA PRO A 43 17.24 -17.02 3.03
C PRO A 43 16.97 -18.47 2.62
N ALA A 44 15.82 -19.03 3.03
CA ALA A 44 15.42 -20.39 2.68
C ALA A 44 15.24 -20.56 1.16
N LEU A 45 14.67 -19.56 0.50
CA LEU A 45 14.49 -19.52 -0.95
C LEU A 45 15.83 -19.45 -1.69
N THR A 46 16.78 -18.63 -1.18
CA THR A 46 18.13 -18.50 -1.74
C THR A 46 18.85 -19.84 -1.70
N GLU A 47 18.79 -20.53 -0.57
CA GLU A 47 19.41 -21.85 -0.38
C GLU A 47 18.74 -22.92 -1.26
N ALA A 48 17.40 -22.99 -1.25
CA ALA A 48 16.65 -24.03 -1.95
C ALA A 48 16.77 -23.94 -3.49
N LEU A 49 16.86 -22.73 -4.04
CA LEU A 49 16.97 -22.50 -5.49
C LEU A 49 18.39 -22.25 -5.97
N GLY A 50 19.39 -22.22 -5.07
CA GLY A 50 20.79 -21.94 -5.41
C GLY A 50 20.98 -20.56 -6.07
N SER A 51 20.21 -19.56 -5.63
CA SER A 51 20.07 -18.27 -6.30
C SER A 51 21.10 -17.26 -5.81
N SER A 52 21.49 -16.31 -6.66
CA SER A 52 22.27 -15.15 -6.25
C SER A 52 21.39 -14.14 -5.46
N PRO A 53 22.00 -13.33 -4.56
CA PRO A 53 21.24 -12.29 -3.82
C PRO A 53 20.49 -11.31 -4.73
N SER A 54 21.04 -11.00 -5.91
CA SER A 54 20.40 -10.10 -6.88
C SER A 54 19.16 -10.71 -7.53
N GLU A 55 19.17 -12.01 -7.83
CA GLU A 55 18.00 -12.72 -8.38
C GLU A 55 16.88 -12.79 -7.37
N VAL A 56 17.20 -13.07 -6.10
CA VAL A 56 16.23 -13.16 -5.01
C VAL A 56 15.62 -11.79 -4.68
N GLN A 57 16.40 -10.71 -4.82
CA GLN A 57 15.87 -9.36 -4.65
C GLN A 57 14.70 -9.06 -5.62
N TRP A 58 14.74 -9.59 -6.85
CA TRP A 58 13.67 -9.43 -7.83
C TRP A 58 12.36 -10.13 -7.43
N VAL A 59 12.40 -11.15 -6.58
CA VAL A 59 11.20 -11.80 -6.02
C VAL A 59 10.32 -10.77 -5.27
N LEU A 60 10.94 -9.80 -4.59
CA LEU A 60 10.22 -8.72 -3.89
C LEU A 60 9.97 -7.52 -4.80
N SER A 61 11.02 -7.09 -5.50
CA SER A 61 11.01 -5.87 -6.30
C SER A 61 10.07 -5.99 -7.50
N GLY A 62 10.10 -7.12 -8.22
CA GLY A 62 9.24 -7.38 -9.37
C GLY A 62 7.76 -7.37 -9.00
N TYR A 63 7.40 -7.97 -7.88
CA TYR A 63 6.04 -7.93 -7.34
C TYR A 63 5.57 -6.51 -7.03
N THR A 64 6.39 -5.75 -6.29
CA THR A 64 6.05 -4.38 -5.86
C THR A 64 5.95 -3.43 -7.04
N LEU A 65 6.86 -3.56 -8.01
CA LEU A 65 6.88 -2.79 -9.24
C LEU A 65 5.62 -3.05 -10.06
N ALA A 66 5.26 -4.32 -10.27
CA ALA A 66 4.07 -4.71 -11.01
C ALA A 66 2.79 -4.13 -10.37
N ILE A 67 2.68 -4.16 -9.05
CA ILE A 67 1.56 -3.50 -8.33
C ILE A 67 1.55 -2.01 -8.67
N GLY A 68 2.66 -1.29 -8.47
CA GLY A 68 2.73 0.17 -8.64
C GLY A 68 2.32 0.62 -10.02
N VAL A 69 2.73 -0.12 -11.04
CA VAL A 69 2.45 0.16 -12.46
C VAL A 69 0.98 -0.05 -12.83
N VAL A 70 0.33 -1.08 -12.26
CA VAL A 70 -1.02 -1.51 -12.65
C VAL A 70 -2.13 -0.77 -11.90
N LEU A 71 -1.85 -0.21 -10.71
CA LEU A 71 -2.85 0.37 -9.81
C LEU A 71 -3.81 1.39 -10.48
N VAL A 72 -3.27 2.37 -11.21
CA VAL A 72 -4.10 3.44 -11.80
C VAL A 72 -4.85 2.94 -13.04
N PRO A 73 -4.21 2.25 -14.02
CA PRO A 73 -4.94 1.63 -15.12
C PRO A 73 -6.06 0.69 -14.66
N ALA A 74 -5.78 -0.14 -13.66
CA ALA A 74 -6.77 -1.06 -13.11
C ALA A 74 -7.93 -0.32 -12.42
N GLY A 75 -7.65 0.79 -11.74
CA GLY A 75 -8.68 1.67 -11.17
C GLY A 75 -9.63 2.19 -12.26
N ARG A 76 -9.07 2.68 -13.38
CA ARG A 76 -9.86 3.14 -14.53
C ARG A 76 -10.69 2.02 -15.15
N LEU A 77 -10.08 0.87 -15.38
CA LEU A 77 -10.79 -0.29 -15.91
C LEU A 77 -11.96 -0.71 -15.02
N GLY A 78 -11.78 -0.66 -13.69
CA GLY A 78 -12.85 -0.95 -12.73
C GLY A 78 -14.00 0.05 -12.78
N ASP A 79 -13.69 1.33 -12.90
CA ASP A 79 -14.69 2.39 -13.00
C ASP A 79 -15.49 2.29 -14.31
N ILE A 80 -14.91 1.75 -15.38
CA ILE A 80 -15.55 1.57 -16.69
C ILE A 80 -16.30 0.24 -16.81
N PHE A 81 -15.64 -0.88 -16.48
CA PHE A 81 -16.15 -2.24 -16.73
C PHE A 81 -16.89 -2.86 -15.54
N GLY A 82 -16.80 -2.22 -14.37
CA GLY A 82 -17.37 -2.70 -13.12
C GLY A 82 -16.30 -3.23 -12.16
N ARG A 83 -16.29 -2.68 -10.96
CA ARG A 83 -15.29 -2.96 -9.92
C ARG A 83 -15.33 -4.39 -9.43
N SER A 84 -16.54 -4.95 -9.25
CA SER A 84 -16.72 -6.34 -8.82
C SER A 84 -16.13 -7.34 -9.82
N SER A 85 -16.30 -7.11 -11.11
CA SER A 85 -15.74 -7.97 -12.16
C SER A 85 -14.20 -7.91 -12.18
N LEU A 86 -13.64 -6.69 -12.15
CA LEU A 86 -12.18 -6.52 -12.09
C LEU A 86 -11.58 -7.07 -10.80
N PHE A 87 -12.28 -6.93 -9.67
CA PHE A 87 -11.87 -7.54 -8.41
C PHE A 87 -11.73 -9.06 -8.53
N MET A 88 -12.73 -9.73 -9.11
CA MET A 88 -12.69 -11.18 -9.32
C MET A 88 -11.58 -11.61 -10.28
N ILE A 89 -11.36 -10.86 -11.36
CA ILE A 89 -10.25 -11.11 -12.31
C ILE A 89 -8.91 -10.98 -11.59
N GLY A 90 -8.70 -9.90 -10.82
CA GLY A 90 -7.49 -9.69 -10.04
C GLY A 90 -7.25 -10.80 -9.02
N LEU A 91 -8.30 -11.24 -8.31
CA LEU A 91 -8.23 -12.34 -7.35
C LEU A 91 -7.87 -13.67 -8.04
N THR A 92 -8.44 -13.94 -9.20
CA THR A 92 -8.13 -15.13 -9.99
C THR A 92 -6.67 -15.13 -10.42
N ILE A 93 -6.18 -14.01 -11.01
CA ILE A 93 -4.78 -13.86 -11.43
C ILE A 93 -3.85 -14.07 -10.22
N PHE A 94 -4.13 -13.40 -9.10
CA PHE A 94 -3.32 -13.50 -7.88
C PHE A 94 -3.25 -14.94 -7.35
N THR A 95 -4.39 -15.63 -7.30
CA THR A 95 -4.49 -17.01 -6.78
C THR A 95 -3.77 -18.00 -7.67
N LEU A 96 -3.98 -17.91 -9.00
CA LEU A 96 -3.30 -18.80 -9.96
C LEU A 96 -1.79 -18.55 -10.02
N ALA A 97 -1.37 -17.27 -9.99
CA ALA A 97 0.04 -16.92 -9.94
C ALA A 97 0.70 -17.37 -8.63
N SER A 98 -0.03 -17.34 -7.49
CA SER A 98 0.45 -17.91 -6.22
C SER A 98 0.68 -19.41 -6.32
N LEU A 99 -0.29 -20.15 -6.88
CA LEU A 99 -0.13 -21.60 -7.11
C LEU A 99 1.11 -21.89 -7.95
N ALA A 100 1.23 -21.24 -9.09
CA ALA A 100 2.36 -21.42 -10.00
C ALA A 100 3.69 -21.04 -9.34
N ALA A 101 3.73 -19.94 -8.56
CA ALA A 101 4.91 -19.51 -7.82
C ALA A 101 5.39 -20.54 -6.79
N GLY A 102 4.46 -21.21 -6.08
CA GLY A 102 4.80 -22.31 -5.17
C GLY A 102 5.38 -23.53 -5.88
N LEU A 103 5.11 -23.70 -7.19
CA LEU A 103 5.63 -24.78 -8.02
C LEU A 103 6.87 -24.40 -8.85
N ALA A 104 7.37 -23.15 -8.72
CA ALA A 104 8.48 -22.65 -9.54
C ALA A 104 9.75 -23.50 -9.37
N PRO A 105 10.36 -23.99 -10.48
CA PRO A 105 11.57 -24.79 -10.43
C PRO A 105 12.85 -23.94 -10.35
N THR A 106 12.79 -22.68 -10.76
CA THR A 106 13.95 -21.77 -10.78
C THR A 106 13.55 -20.38 -10.32
N THR A 107 14.52 -19.57 -9.88
CA THR A 107 14.31 -18.17 -9.46
C THR A 107 13.78 -17.30 -10.60
N LEU A 108 14.21 -17.53 -11.85
CA LEU A 108 13.70 -16.79 -13.01
C LEU A 108 12.20 -17.01 -13.19
N VAL A 109 11.75 -18.28 -13.16
CA VAL A 109 10.32 -18.61 -13.26
C VAL A 109 9.55 -18.00 -12.10
N LEU A 110 10.09 -18.10 -10.88
CA LEU A 110 9.50 -17.46 -9.70
C LEU A 110 9.35 -15.95 -9.90
N ASN A 111 10.38 -15.26 -10.37
CA ASN A 111 10.36 -13.81 -10.62
C ASN A 111 9.28 -13.40 -11.62
N ILE A 112 9.15 -14.15 -12.72
CA ILE A 112 8.08 -13.93 -13.71
C ILE A 112 6.69 -14.09 -13.07
N LEU A 113 6.50 -15.16 -12.30
CA LEU A 113 5.23 -15.43 -11.63
C LEU A 113 4.91 -14.42 -10.53
N ARG A 114 5.94 -13.85 -9.88
CA ARG A 114 5.80 -12.72 -8.94
C ARG A 114 5.32 -11.45 -9.64
N VAL A 115 5.73 -11.19 -10.88
CA VAL A 115 5.19 -10.09 -11.68
C VAL A 115 3.70 -10.31 -11.95
N PHE A 116 3.28 -11.50 -12.37
CA PHE A 116 1.86 -11.83 -12.57
C PHE A 116 1.05 -11.73 -11.27
N GLN A 117 1.59 -12.20 -10.16
CA GLN A 117 0.97 -12.07 -8.85
C GLN A 117 0.84 -10.59 -8.45
N GLY A 118 1.85 -9.76 -8.74
CA GLY A 118 1.83 -8.30 -8.56
C GLY A 118 0.77 -7.61 -9.42
N ILE A 119 0.59 -8.04 -10.68
CA ILE A 119 -0.50 -7.58 -11.55
C ILE A 119 -1.86 -7.90 -10.90
N GLY A 120 -2.07 -9.13 -10.43
CA GLY A 120 -3.29 -9.52 -9.73
C GLY A 120 -3.58 -8.64 -8.53
N ALA A 121 -2.59 -8.42 -7.65
CA ALA A 121 -2.71 -7.54 -6.49
C ALA A 121 -2.96 -6.08 -6.87
N GLY A 122 -2.31 -5.59 -7.93
CA GLY A 122 -2.49 -4.23 -8.49
C GLY A 122 -3.88 -4.01 -9.06
N VAL A 123 -4.49 -5.04 -9.65
CA VAL A 123 -5.88 -5.01 -10.13
C VAL A 123 -6.86 -5.00 -8.93
N LEU A 124 -6.63 -5.81 -7.90
CA LEU A 124 -7.49 -5.93 -6.72
C LEU A 124 -7.58 -4.65 -5.90
N SER A 125 -6.45 -4.00 -5.66
CA SER A 125 -6.30 -2.97 -4.63
C SER A 125 -7.18 -1.72 -4.88
N PRO A 126 -7.21 -1.11 -6.07
CA PRO A 126 -8.07 0.04 -6.36
C PRO A 126 -9.56 -0.33 -6.35
N GLN A 127 -9.90 -1.60 -6.71
CA GLN A 127 -11.29 -2.05 -6.64
C GLN A 127 -11.79 -2.13 -5.21
N THR A 128 -10.95 -2.59 -4.27
CA THR A 128 -11.28 -2.62 -2.84
C THR A 128 -11.61 -1.22 -2.34
N THR A 129 -10.75 -0.24 -2.61
CA THR A 129 -11.00 1.17 -2.23
C THR A 129 -12.23 1.72 -2.94
N GLY A 130 -12.37 1.47 -4.24
CA GLY A 130 -13.50 1.93 -5.04
C GLY A 130 -14.84 1.38 -4.57
N LEU A 131 -14.92 0.09 -4.22
CA LEU A 131 -16.13 -0.55 -3.70
C LEU A 131 -16.49 -0.01 -2.30
N ILE A 132 -15.49 0.28 -1.44
CA ILE A 132 -15.72 0.92 -0.16
C ILE A 132 -16.29 2.33 -0.37
N VAL A 133 -15.70 3.14 -1.25
CA VAL A 133 -16.18 4.50 -1.56
C VAL A 133 -17.60 4.48 -2.14
N GLN A 134 -17.92 3.47 -2.96
CA GLN A 134 -19.20 3.35 -3.66
C GLN A 134 -20.35 2.93 -2.73
N TYR A 135 -20.12 1.98 -1.82
CA TYR A 135 -21.21 1.35 -1.05
C TYR A 135 -21.24 1.74 0.43
N PHE A 136 -20.21 2.46 0.92
CA PHE A 136 -20.14 2.91 2.31
C PHE A 136 -20.12 4.44 2.37
N GLU A 137 -20.88 5.01 3.31
CA GLU A 137 -20.99 6.45 3.50
C GLU A 137 -20.75 6.86 4.95
N GLY A 138 -20.33 8.09 5.15
CA GLY A 138 -20.19 8.70 6.47
C GLY A 138 -19.40 7.82 7.45
N LYS A 139 -19.95 7.61 8.62
CA LYS A 139 -19.33 6.77 9.67
C LYS A 139 -19.11 5.31 9.24
N ALA A 140 -19.96 4.77 8.34
CA ALA A 140 -19.77 3.41 7.85
C ALA A 140 -18.52 3.29 6.96
N ARG A 141 -18.24 4.27 6.10
CA ARG A 141 -17.02 4.35 5.28
C ARG A 141 -15.77 4.43 6.16
N THR A 142 -15.80 5.30 7.18
CA THR A 142 -14.69 5.43 8.13
C THR A 142 -14.39 4.12 8.86
N ARG A 143 -15.45 3.39 9.29
CA ARG A 143 -15.29 2.07 9.92
C ARG A 143 -14.73 1.02 8.94
N ALA A 144 -15.16 1.05 7.67
CA ALA A 144 -14.64 0.15 6.65
C ALA A 144 -13.13 0.37 6.42
N PHE A 145 -12.68 1.62 6.34
CA PHE A 145 -11.24 1.93 6.23
C PHE A 145 -10.46 1.63 7.52
N ALA A 146 -11.09 1.70 8.70
CA ALA A 146 -10.45 1.25 9.94
C ALA A 146 -10.23 -0.27 9.95
N LEU A 147 -11.22 -1.05 9.50
CA LEU A 147 -11.08 -2.51 9.36
C LEU A 147 -10.08 -2.88 8.25
N PHE A 148 -10.00 -2.09 7.18
CA PHE A 148 -8.93 -2.20 6.19
C PHE A 148 -7.55 -2.01 6.84
N GLY A 149 -7.36 -0.95 7.63
CA GLY A 149 -6.11 -0.69 8.37
C GLY A 149 -5.77 -1.79 9.40
N LEU A 150 -6.77 -2.33 10.10
CA LEU A 150 -6.61 -3.46 11.00
C LEU A 150 -6.17 -4.72 10.24
N ALA A 151 -6.79 -5.01 9.08
CA ALA A 151 -6.40 -6.12 8.23
C ALA A 151 -4.95 -6.00 7.74
N VAL A 152 -4.51 -4.78 7.39
CA VAL A 152 -3.09 -4.50 7.07
C VAL A 152 -2.18 -4.86 8.24
N ALA A 153 -2.48 -4.38 9.45
CA ALA A 153 -1.67 -4.63 10.64
C ALA A 153 -1.56 -6.13 10.98
N ILE A 154 -2.69 -6.84 10.95
CA ILE A 154 -2.76 -8.28 11.20
C ILE A 154 -1.93 -9.05 10.14
N SER A 155 -2.05 -8.66 8.87
CA SER A 155 -1.36 -9.33 7.77
C SER A 155 0.16 -9.20 7.86
N VAL A 156 0.65 -8.00 8.20
CA VAL A 156 2.08 -7.75 8.38
C VAL A 156 2.64 -8.54 9.56
N ALA A 157 1.86 -8.69 10.65
CA ALA A 157 2.26 -9.48 11.82
C ALA A 157 2.27 -10.99 11.55
N ILE A 158 1.24 -11.50 10.85
CA ILE A 158 1.09 -12.94 10.61
C ILE A 158 2.13 -13.48 9.62
N GLY A 159 2.52 -12.70 8.61
CA GLY A 159 3.38 -13.17 7.52
C GLY A 159 4.68 -13.83 7.97
N PRO A 160 5.53 -13.17 8.78
CA PRO A 160 6.77 -13.76 9.29
C PRO A 160 6.54 -15.00 10.16
N ILE A 161 5.49 -15.01 10.99
CA ILE A 161 5.14 -16.15 11.84
C ILE A 161 4.77 -17.35 10.97
N LEU A 162 3.90 -17.13 9.98
CA LEU A 162 3.46 -18.16 9.04
C LEU A 162 4.64 -18.75 8.28
N SER A 163 5.51 -17.90 7.73
CA SER A 163 6.72 -18.32 7.02
C SER A 163 7.65 -19.11 7.93
N GLY A 164 7.91 -18.63 9.15
CA GLY A 164 8.76 -19.31 10.13
C GLY A 164 8.24 -20.69 10.51
N LEU A 165 6.92 -20.82 10.74
CA LEU A 165 6.29 -22.12 11.05
C LEU A 165 6.38 -23.09 9.87
N LEU A 166 6.07 -22.62 8.64
CA LEU A 166 6.14 -23.48 7.45
C LEU A 166 7.57 -23.97 7.18
N ILE A 167 8.57 -23.09 7.30
CA ILE A 167 9.98 -23.48 7.14
C ILE A 167 10.42 -24.42 8.26
N GLY A 168 10.00 -24.15 9.50
CA GLY A 168 10.33 -25.00 10.64
C GLY A 168 9.74 -26.41 10.57
N TRP A 169 8.53 -26.57 10.02
CA TRP A 169 7.85 -27.87 9.92
C TRP A 169 8.23 -28.66 8.66
N PHE A 170 8.41 -27.97 7.53
CA PHE A 170 8.56 -28.62 6.22
C PHE A 170 9.96 -28.45 5.61
N GLY A 171 10.86 -27.77 6.31
CA GLY A 171 12.21 -27.46 5.81
C GLY A 171 12.22 -26.31 4.80
N ASN A 172 13.44 -25.96 4.35
CA ASN A 172 13.64 -24.77 3.53
C ASN A 172 12.89 -24.85 2.19
N ASP A 173 12.98 -25.97 1.47
CA ASP A 173 12.36 -26.09 0.13
C ASP A 173 10.83 -26.10 0.17
N LEU A 174 10.22 -26.97 0.94
CA LEU A 174 8.74 -27.03 1.02
C LEU A 174 8.15 -25.87 1.83
N GLY A 175 8.88 -25.32 2.79
CA GLY A 175 8.41 -24.25 3.65
C GLY A 175 8.16 -22.95 2.90
N TRP A 176 9.09 -22.48 2.04
CA TRP A 176 8.85 -21.27 1.25
C TRP A 176 7.73 -21.47 0.19
N ARG A 177 7.64 -22.68 -0.41
CA ARG A 177 6.56 -23.04 -1.34
C ARG A 177 5.20 -23.03 -0.65
N GLY A 178 5.14 -23.53 0.59
CA GLY A 178 3.95 -23.49 1.45
C GLY A 178 3.44 -22.07 1.69
N GLY A 179 4.34 -21.09 1.83
CA GLY A 179 4.00 -19.68 1.94
C GLY A 179 3.20 -19.13 0.75
N PHE A 180 3.39 -19.68 -0.45
CA PHE A 180 2.56 -19.37 -1.63
C PHE A 180 1.27 -20.20 -1.66
N ALA A 181 1.35 -21.46 -1.27
CA ALA A 181 0.22 -22.39 -1.29
C ALA A 181 -0.93 -21.99 -0.36
N VAL A 182 -0.65 -21.30 0.75
CA VAL A 182 -1.67 -20.78 1.69
C VAL A 182 -2.65 -19.82 0.98
N ASN A 183 -2.26 -19.16 -0.10
CA ASN A 183 -3.15 -18.30 -0.86
C ASN A 183 -4.24 -19.07 -1.65
N LEU A 184 -4.06 -20.36 -1.90
CA LEU A 184 -5.03 -21.16 -2.66
C LEU A 184 -6.37 -21.29 -1.93
N PRO A 185 -6.44 -21.82 -0.70
CA PRO A 185 -7.70 -21.97 0.00
C PRO A 185 -8.36 -20.62 0.29
N LEU A 186 -7.57 -19.58 0.61
CA LEU A 186 -8.08 -18.23 0.84
C LEU A 186 -8.60 -17.59 -0.46
N GLY A 187 -7.89 -17.77 -1.57
CA GLY A 187 -8.30 -17.29 -2.89
C GLY A 187 -9.56 -17.99 -3.38
N ALA A 188 -9.65 -19.33 -3.24
CA ALA A 188 -10.85 -20.09 -3.56
C ALA A 188 -12.05 -19.63 -2.72
N LEU A 189 -11.87 -19.45 -1.41
CA LEU A 189 -12.90 -18.88 -0.53
C LEU A 189 -13.32 -17.48 -0.99
N GLY A 190 -12.38 -16.60 -1.28
CA GLY A 190 -12.64 -15.24 -1.77
C GLY A 190 -13.39 -15.24 -3.10
N LEU A 191 -13.07 -16.16 -4.04
CA LEU A 191 -13.76 -16.33 -5.31
C LEU A 191 -15.20 -16.82 -5.10
N ILE A 192 -15.42 -17.83 -4.26
CA ILE A 192 -16.75 -18.38 -3.95
C ILE A 192 -17.62 -17.31 -3.29
N LEU A 193 -17.13 -16.67 -2.23
CA LEU A 193 -17.86 -15.62 -1.53
C LEU A 193 -18.10 -14.40 -2.44
N GLY A 194 -17.11 -14.02 -3.23
CA GLY A 194 -17.21 -12.92 -4.20
C GLY A 194 -18.28 -13.17 -5.23
N ALA A 195 -18.35 -14.38 -5.82
CA ALA A 195 -19.38 -14.75 -6.77
C ALA A 195 -20.80 -14.64 -6.21
N HIS A 196 -20.97 -14.86 -4.88
CA HIS A 196 -22.28 -14.81 -4.23
C HIS A 196 -22.64 -13.42 -3.65
N TRP A 197 -21.65 -12.66 -3.15
CA TRP A 197 -21.89 -11.46 -2.34
C TRP A 197 -21.57 -10.15 -3.07
N LEU A 198 -20.84 -10.19 -4.20
CA LEU A 198 -20.56 -8.98 -4.97
C LEU A 198 -21.69 -8.64 -5.95
N PRO A 199 -21.97 -7.35 -6.18
CA PRO A 199 -23.04 -6.89 -7.07
C PRO A 199 -22.59 -6.83 -8.55
N PHE A 200 -22.45 -7.96 -9.22
CA PHE A 200 -22.01 -8.02 -10.62
C PHE A 200 -22.98 -7.37 -11.62
N GLY A 201 -22.43 -6.77 -12.67
CA GLY A 201 -23.14 -6.39 -13.89
C GLY A 201 -24.16 -5.24 -13.78
N LYS A 202 -24.57 -4.89 -12.56
CA LYS A 202 -25.55 -3.84 -12.27
C LYS A 202 -24.89 -2.55 -11.83
N GLU A 203 -23.62 -2.61 -11.41
CA GLU A 203 -22.83 -1.44 -11.02
C GLU A 203 -22.75 -0.39 -12.12
N ARG A 204 -22.58 -0.80 -13.37
CA ARG A 204 -22.50 0.09 -14.54
C ARG A 204 -23.80 0.86 -14.79
N ARG A 205 -24.97 0.26 -14.49
CA ARG A 205 -26.27 0.94 -14.56
C ARG A 205 -26.47 1.89 -13.40
N ALA A 206 -25.97 1.56 -12.21
CA ALA A 206 -26.06 2.40 -11.02
C ALA A 206 -25.24 3.70 -11.16
N LEU A 207 -24.08 3.65 -11.78
CA LEU A 207 -23.23 4.82 -12.03
C LEU A 207 -23.87 5.81 -13.02
N GLY A 208 -24.72 5.35 -13.95
CA GLY A 208 -25.48 6.20 -14.88
C GLY A 208 -26.72 6.85 -14.25
N LEU A 209 -27.24 6.33 -13.14
CA LEU A 209 -28.48 6.79 -12.49
C LEU A 209 -28.23 7.82 -11.38
N ASP A 210 -27.03 7.97 -10.86
CA ASP A 210 -26.70 9.01 -9.87
C ASP A 210 -26.79 10.46 -10.45
N HIS A 211 -26.84 10.61 -11.78
CA HIS A 211 -27.18 11.88 -12.44
C HIS A 211 -28.69 12.13 -12.57
N ALA A 212 -29.53 11.18 -12.18
CA ALA A 212 -30.99 11.24 -12.37
C ALA A 212 -31.76 11.79 -11.15
N THR A 213 -31.13 12.50 -10.22
CA THR A 213 -31.82 13.17 -9.09
C THR A 213 -32.68 14.35 -9.52
N THR A 214 -32.73 14.67 -10.80
CA THR A 214 -33.55 15.79 -11.34
C THR A 214 -34.82 15.36 -12.09
N GLY A 215 -35.28 14.10 -11.98
CA GLY A 215 -36.59 13.68 -12.48
C GLY A 215 -36.80 13.70 -14.00
N GLN A 216 -35.77 13.95 -14.79
CA GLN A 216 -35.84 13.85 -16.26
C GLN A 216 -35.36 12.50 -16.75
N PRO A 217 -36.00 11.89 -17.76
CA PRO A 217 -35.51 10.65 -18.37
C PRO A 217 -34.17 10.93 -19.05
N VAL A 218 -33.09 10.54 -18.36
CA VAL A 218 -31.75 10.64 -18.94
C VAL A 218 -31.69 9.61 -20.07
N VAL A 219 -31.65 10.10 -21.29
CA VAL A 219 -31.24 9.32 -22.46
C VAL A 219 -29.82 8.82 -22.13
N VAL A 220 -29.69 7.54 -21.82
CA VAL A 220 -28.38 6.90 -21.65
C VAL A 220 -27.67 6.98 -22.99
N ARG A 221 -27.02 8.13 -23.25
CA ARG A 221 -26.05 8.21 -24.33
C ARG A 221 -25.03 7.12 -24.03
N ARG A 222 -24.87 6.16 -24.93
CA ARG A 222 -23.74 5.24 -24.90
C ARG A 222 -22.48 6.09 -24.95
N GLU A 223 -21.98 6.52 -23.79
CA GLU A 223 -20.68 7.18 -23.74
C GLU A 223 -19.68 6.20 -24.34
N LYS A 224 -18.92 6.68 -25.32
CA LYS A 224 -17.84 5.90 -25.94
C LYS A 224 -16.91 5.48 -24.79
N ILE A 225 -16.63 4.18 -24.74
CA ILE A 225 -15.64 3.64 -23.79
C ILE A 225 -14.31 4.25 -24.19
N ASP A 226 -13.83 5.19 -23.39
CA ASP A 226 -12.57 5.87 -23.60
C ASP A 226 -11.60 5.40 -22.52
N LEU A 227 -10.58 4.65 -22.94
CA LEU A 227 -9.57 4.03 -22.08
C LEU A 227 -8.29 4.86 -21.96
N ASP A 228 -8.18 5.91 -22.79
CA ASP A 228 -6.93 6.68 -22.94
C ASP A 228 -5.66 5.77 -22.92
N PRO A 229 -5.47 4.95 -23.92
CA PRO A 229 -4.36 4.00 -23.93
C PRO A 229 -2.99 4.68 -23.90
N VAL A 230 -2.89 5.89 -24.47
CA VAL A 230 -1.65 6.67 -24.48
C VAL A 230 -1.36 7.23 -23.10
N GLY A 231 -2.34 7.85 -22.43
CA GLY A 231 -2.19 8.31 -21.04
C GLY A 231 -1.86 7.17 -20.09
N SER A 232 -2.51 6.00 -20.29
CA SER A 232 -2.21 4.78 -19.54
C SER A 232 -0.75 4.34 -19.73
N LEU A 233 -0.27 4.26 -20.97
CA LEU A 233 1.11 3.84 -21.25
C LEU A 233 2.14 4.85 -20.72
N LEU A 234 1.90 6.15 -20.89
CA LEU A 234 2.77 7.20 -20.36
C LEU A 234 2.89 7.13 -18.85
N LEU A 235 1.79 6.90 -18.13
CA LEU A 235 1.82 6.76 -16.67
C LEU A 235 2.57 5.49 -16.27
N VAL A 236 2.30 4.36 -16.90
CA VAL A 236 3.01 3.10 -16.69
C VAL A 236 4.52 3.28 -16.85
N LEU A 237 4.95 3.88 -17.94
CA LEU A 237 6.37 4.16 -18.22
C LEU A 237 6.95 5.13 -17.18
N THR A 238 6.22 6.17 -16.81
CA THR A 238 6.64 7.14 -15.79
C THR A 238 6.89 6.45 -14.45
N VAL A 239 5.94 5.63 -14.00
CA VAL A 239 6.07 4.88 -12.72
C VAL A 239 7.25 3.90 -12.77
N LEU A 240 7.41 3.16 -13.88
CA LEU A 240 8.54 2.26 -14.09
C LEU A 240 9.87 2.99 -14.02
N LEU A 241 10.03 4.08 -14.79
CA LEU A 241 11.26 4.85 -14.89
C LEU A 241 11.65 5.50 -13.55
N ILE A 242 10.66 5.90 -12.74
CA ILE A 242 10.90 6.45 -11.41
C ILE A 242 11.24 5.35 -10.39
N MET A 243 10.53 4.21 -10.39
CA MET A 243 10.72 3.19 -9.37
C MET A 243 11.96 2.32 -9.58
N LEU A 244 12.33 2.02 -10.83
CA LEU A 244 13.42 1.11 -11.17
C LEU A 244 14.77 1.51 -10.54
N PRO A 245 15.22 2.78 -10.56
CA PRO A 245 16.48 3.21 -9.94
C PRO A 245 16.56 2.91 -8.44
N PHE A 246 15.43 3.04 -7.73
CA PHE A 246 15.37 2.80 -6.29
C PHE A 246 15.27 1.32 -5.91
N MET A 247 14.86 0.47 -6.85
CA MET A 247 14.68 -0.97 -6.62
C MET A 247 15.85 -1.82 -7.14
N SER A 248 16.58 -1.32 -8.14
CA SER A 248 17.73 -2.02 -8.74
C SER A 248 19.03 -1.27 -8.39
N ARG A 249 19.85 -1.86 -7.52
CA ARG A 249 21.14 -1.29 -7.13
C ARG A 249 22.32 -1.81 -7.97
N THR A 250 22.03 -2.55 -9.04
CA THR A 250 23.04 -3.34 -9.76
C THR A 250 23.95 -2.53 -10.69
N SER A 251 23.55 -1.32 -11.11
CA SER A 251 24.37 -0.53 -12.02
C SER A 251 24.09 0.99 -11.92
N PRO A 252 25.15 1.84 -11.92
CA PRO A 252 25.01 3.30 -11.83
C PRO A 252 24.19 3.93 -12.96
N TRP A 253 24.19 3.35 -14.17
CA TRP A 253 23.45 3.90 -15.32
C TRP A 253 21.93 3.89 -15.12
N VAL A 254 21.41 3.03 -14.24
CA VAL A 254 19.97 2.96 -13.93
C VAL A 254 19.45 4.28 -13.36
N TRP A 255 20.31 5.07 -12.70
CA TRP A 255 19.95 6.41 -12.20
C TRP A 255 19.64 7.41 -13.31
N GLY A 256 20.14 7.19 -14.53
CA GLY A 256 19.77 7.96 -15.73
C GLY A 256 18.30 7.82 -16.13
N LEU A 257 17.59 6.80 -15.63
CA LEU A 257 16.15 6.62 -15.86
C LEU A 257 15.29 7.62 -15.04
N LEU A 258 15.82 8.15 -13.93
CA LEU A 258 15.08 9.07 -13.07
C LEU A 258 14.72 10.40 -13.76
N PRO A 259 15.66 11.11 -14.42
CA PRO A 259 15.32 12.28 -15.22
C PRO A 259 14.30 11.97 -16.34
N LEU A 260 14.42 10.81 -16.99
CA LEU A 260 13.46 10.37 -18.01
C LEU A 260 12.09 10.11 -17.40
N GLY A 261 12.01 9.55 -16.18
CA GLY A 261 10.77 9.35 -15.45
C GLY A 261 10.11 10.68 -15.08
N ILE A 262 10.88 11.68 -14.62
CA ILE A 262 10.38 13.02 -14.33
C ILE A 262 9.85 13.69 -15.60
N LEU A 263 10.59 13.60 -16.71
CA LEU A 263 10.14 14.08 -18.01
C LEU A 263 8.86 13.35 -18.45
N GLY A 264 8.81 12.03 -18.32
CA GLY A 264 7.63 11.22 -18.62
C GLY A 264 6.40 11.69 -17.83
N GLY A 265 6.56 12.02 -16.55
CA GLY A 265 5.49 12.57 -15.71
C GLY A 265 4.99 13.94 -16.18
N THR A 266 5.89 14.83 -16.61
CA THR A 266 5.49 16.12 -17.18
C THR A 266 4.77 15.97 -18.51
N VAL A 267 5.24 15.07 -19.38
CA VAL A 267 4.59 14.73 -20.65
C VAL A 267 3.21 14.11 -20.39
N TRP A 268 3.10 13.21 -19.44
CA TRP A 268 1.82 12.60 -19.04
C TRP A 268 0.82 13.66 -18.56
N VAL A 269 1.21 14.58 -17.67
CA VAL A 269 0.35 15.67 -17.20
C VAL A 269 -0.10 16.56 -18.36
N ALA A 270 0.79 16.88 -19.29
CA ALA A 270 0.47 17.68 -20.48
C ALA A 270 -0.51 16.93 -21.40
N TRP A 271 -0.32 15.62 -21.56
CA TRP A 271 -1.22 14.76 -22.33
C TRP A 271 -2.62 14.74 -21.73
N GLU A 272 -2.77 14.43 -20.44
CA GLU A 272 -4.06 14.36 -19.75
C GLU A 272 -4.85 15.68 -19.88
N LYS A 273 -4.17 16.82 -19.69
CA LYS A 273 -4.78 18.15 -19.86
C LYS A 273 -5.25 18.38 -21.29
N ARG A 274 -4.41 18.04 -22.28
CA ARG A 274 -4.74 18.19 -23.70
C ARG A 274 -5.88 17.25 -24.10
N TYR A 275 -5.83 16.01 -23.65
CA TYR A 275 -6.83 14.99 -23.93
C TYR A 275 -8.21 15.42 -23.43
N LYS A 276 -8.28 15.93 -22.18
CA LYS A 276 -9.48 16.51 -21.61
C LYS A 276 -9.99 17.73 -22.37
N ALA A 277 -9.09 18.63 -22.81
CA ALA A 277 -9.45 19.83 -23.57
C ALA A 277 -10.10 19.52 -24.93
N HIS A 278 -9.83 18.35 -25.51
CA HIS A 278 -10.49 17.87 -26.73
C HIS A 278 -11.83 17.17 -26.48
N GLY A 279 -12.35 17.22 -25.23
CA GLY A 279 -13.64 16.61 -24.88
C GLY A 279 -13.58 15.10 -24.66
N ASN A 280 -12.40 14.50 -24.57
CA ASN A 280 -12.20 13.10 -24.26
C ASN A 280 -12.14 12.87 -22.74
N PHE A 281 -12.33 11.63 -22.29
CA PHE A 281 -12.23 11.25 -20.88
C PHE A 281 -10.81 10.79 -20.57
N PRO A 282 -10.00 11.64 -19.89
CA PRO A 282 -8.61 11.30 -19.57
C PRO A 282 -8.54 10.08 -18.66
N MET A 283 -7.39 9.39 -18.67
CA MET A 283 -7.16 8.26 -17.77
C MET A 283 -7.31 8.66 -16.32
N MET A 284 -6.75 9.80 -15.93
CA MET A 284 -6.95 10.43 -14.63
C MET A 284 -7.42 11.88 -14.79
N ASP A 285 -8.58 12.21 -14.23
CA ASP A 285 -9.00 13.60 -14.16
C ASP A 285 -8.16 14.35 -13.13
N LEU A 286 -7.20 15.16 -13.63
CA LEU A 286 -6.31 15.96 -12.79
C LEU A 286 -7.08 17.02 -11.97
N ASP A 287 -8.35 17.31 -12.30
CA ASP A 287 -9.19 18.20 -11.48
C ASP A 287 -9.51 17.59 -10.12
N LEU A 288 -9.43 16.27 -9.96
CA LEU A 288 -9.50 15.63 -8.64
C LEU A 288 -8.40 16.13 -7.70
N LEU A 289 -7.19 16.43 -8.21
CA LEU A 289 -6.10 16.97 -7.40
C LEU A 289 -6.38 18.40 -6.91
N LYS A 290 -7.32 19.12 -7.54
CA LYS A 290 -7.76 20.45 -7.10
C LYS A 290 -8.73 20.38 -5.91
N LEU A 291 -9.31 19.20 -5.63
CA LEU A 291 -10.06 18.98 -4.40
C LEU A 291 -9.06 18.99 -3.24
N PRO A 292 -9.16 19.95 -2.29
CA PRO A 292 -8.13 20.08 -1.25
C PRO A 292 -7.96 18.82 -0.41
N THR A 293 -9.05 18.12 -0.09
CA THR A 293 -9.04 16.85 0.63
C THR A 293 -8.27 15.76 -0.12
N TYR A 294 -8.49 15.66 -1.44
CA TYR A 294 -7.84 14.65 -2.25
C TYR A 294 -6.39 15.00 -2.59
N GLY A 295 -6.12 16.21 -3.06
CA GLY A 295 -4.77 16.63 -3.45
C GLY A 295 -3.81 16.67 -2.27
N LEU A 296 -4.17 17.37 -1.19
CA LEU A 296 -3.35 17.41 0.03
C LEU A 296 -3.31 16.06 0.75
N GLY A 297 -4.43 15.32 0.78
CA GLY A 297 -4.46 13.99 1.39
C GLY A 297 -3.54 13.00 0.68
N THR A 298 -3.48 13.04 -0.65
CA THR A 298 -2.57 12.23 -1.46
C THR A 298 -1.10 12.62 -1.22
N LEU A 299 -0.80 13.92 -1.17
CA LEU A 299 0.54 14.42 -0.86
C LEU A 299 0.96 14.02 0.56
N THR A 300 0.11 14.29 1.56
CA THR A 300 0.38 13.96 2.97
C THR A 300 0.56 12.46 3.16
N GLY A 301 -0.29 11.64 2.49
CA GLY A 301 -0.17 10.18 2.50
C GLY A 301 1.13 9.70 1.87
N SER A 302 1.53 10.25 0.73
CA SER A 302 2.81 9.90 0.08
C SER A 302 4.01 10.27 0.96
N LEU A 303 4.05 11.48 1.52
CA LEU A 303 5.11 11.91 2.45
C LEU A 303 5.18 11.03 3.70
N PHE A 304 4.02 10.63 4.27
CA PHE A 304 3.97 9.75 5.42
C PHE A 304 4.57 8.36 5.11
N PHE A 305 4.26 7.80 3.94
CA PHE A 305 4.82 6.54 3.49
C PHE A 305 6.31 6.64 3.14
N MET A 306 6.86 7.84 2.99
CA MET A 306 8.31 8.04 2.96
C MET A 306 8.94 7.92 4.35
N ALA A 307 8.27 8.31 5.42
CA ALA A 307 8.83 8.27 6.77
C ALA A 307 8.74 6.88 7.42
N GLY A 308 7.58 6.20 7.34
CA GLY A 308 7.27 5.03 8.15
C GLY A 308 7.98 3.72 7.78
N PRO A 309 7.82 3.17 6.57
CA PRO A 309 8.32 1.83 6.24
C PRO A 309 9.84 1.67 6.29
N ALA A 310 10.59 2.74 6.02
CA ALA A 310 12.03 2.73 6.04
C ALA A 310 12.60 2.49 7.45
N ILE A 311 11.90 2.93 8.51
CA ILE A 311 12.32 2.71 9.90
C ILE A 311 12.46 1.22 10.20
N MET A 312 11.48 0.40 9.79
CA MET A 312 11.52 -1.04 10.04
C MET A 312 12.73 -1.69 9.36
N ALA A 313 13.07 -1.23 8.16
CA ALA A 313 14.23 -1.76 7.42
C ALA A 313 15.55 -1.44 8.14
N ILE A 314 15.78 -0.18 8.56
CA ILE A 314 17.01 0.21 9.24
C ILE A 314 17.12 -0.40 10.64
N VAL A 315 16.01 -0.52 11.38
CA VAL A 315 15.99 -1.19 12.69
C VAL A 315 16.38 -2.66 12.55
N ALA A 316 15.84 -3.37 11.56
CA ALA A 316 16.19 -4.76 11.33
C ALA A 316 17.67 -4.92 10.96
N ILE A 317 18.20 -4.06 10.09
CA ILE A 317 19.62 -4.09 9.67
C ILE A 317 20.53 -3.78 10.88
N TYR A 318 20.23 -2.75 11.66
CA TYR A 318 21.00 -2.35 12.83
C TYR A 318 21.05 -3.45 13.88
N LEU A 319 19.89 -3.98 14.28
CA LEU A 319 19.83 -4.99 15.33
C LEU A 319 20.46 -6.31 14.91
N GLN A 320 20.29 -6.76 13.67
CA GLN A 320 20.86 -8.03 13.20
C GLN A 320 22.35 -7.92 12.93
N ASN A 321 22.78 -6.91 12.18
CA ASN A 321 24.16 -6.82 11.70
C ASN A 321 25.05 -5.97 12.64
N GLY A 322 24.48 -4.99 13.34
CA GLY A 322 25.22 -4.13 14.27
C GLY A 322 25.31 -4.73 15.66
N VAL A 323 24.17 -5.13 16.23
CA VAL A 323 24.09 -5.65 17.60
C VAL A 323 24.23 -7.17 17.66
N GLY A 324 24.03 -7.91 16.54
CA GLY A 324 24.09 -9.36 16.49
C GLY A 324 22.82 -10.08 17.01
N VAL A 325 21.68 -9.38 17.03
CA VAL A 325 20.40 -9.95 17.49
C VAL A 325 19.85 -10.91 16.44
N SER A 326 19.34 -12.07 16.86
CA SER A 326 18.76 -13.04 15.95
C SER A 326 17.54 -12.49 15.21
N ALA A 327 17.30 -12.93 13.97
CA ALA A 327 16.15 -12.54 13.17
C ALA A 327 14.81 -12.82 13.90
N LEU A 328 14.74 -13.92 14.66
CA LEU A 328 13.56 -14.24 15.47
C LEU A 328 13.32 -13.18 16.56
N SER A 329 14.38 -12.80 17.29
CA SER A 329 14.27 -11.78 18.34
C SER A 329 13.87 -10.41 17.79
N VAL A 330 14.39 -10.02 16.61
CA VAL A 330 13.96 -8.81 15.89
C VAL A 330 12.49 -8.90 15.48
N GLY A 331 12.05 -10.05 15.00
CA GLY A 331 10.65 -10.31 14.69
C GLY A 331 9.73 -10.14 15.91
N LEU A 332 10.13 -10.72 17.05
CA LEU A 332 9.39 -10.58 18.31
C LEU A 332 9.38 -9.14 18.82
N LEU A 333 10.47 -8.41 18.67
CA LEU A 333 10.58 -7.01 19.04
C LEU A 333 9.67 -6.09 18.19
N THR A 334 9.45 -6.42 16.92
CA THR A 334 8.58 -5.65 16.02
C THR A 334 7.10 -6.05 16.11
N LEU A 335 6.75 -7.17 16.71
CA LEU A 335 5.37 -7.64 16.87
C LEU A 335 4.47 -6.64 17.62
N PRO A 336 4.89 -6.03 18.76
CA PRO A 336 4.12 -4.98 19.45
C PRO A 336 3.79 -3.76 18.55
N ASN A 337 4.68 -3.39 17.60
CA ASN A 337 4.42 -2.35 16.60
C ASN A 337 3.21 -2.71 15.73
N ALA A 338 3.16 -3.93 15.19
CA ALA A 338 2.07 -4.37 14.34
C ALA A 338 0.73 -4.43 15.11
N ILE A 339 0.75 -4.94 16.35
CA ILE A 339 -0.44 -4.98 17.23
C ILE A 339 -0.92 -3.56 17.50
N SER A 340 -0.02 -2.65 17.88
CA SER A 340 -0.33 -1.26 18.17
C SER A 340 -0.88 -0.52 16.93
N SER A 341 -0.39 -0.85 15.73
CA SER A 341 -0.92 -0.33 14.47
C SER A 341 -2.40 -0.72 14.27
N GLY A 342 -2.78 -1.94 14.60
CA GLY A 342 -4.17 -2.37 14.58
C GLY A 342 -5.05 -1.57 15.55
N PHE A 343 -4.58 -1.34 16.78
CA PHE A 343 -5.28 -0.48 17.74
C PHE A 343 -5.40 0.95 17.25
N GLY A 344 -4.32 1.53 16.68
CA GLY A 344 -4.32 2.87 16.10
C GLY A 344 -5.35 3.00 14.97
N ALA A 345 -5.42 2.04 14.05
CA ALA A 345 -6.41 2.01 12.97
C ALA A 345 -7.85 1.95 13.50
N MET A 346 -8.13 1.11 14.49
CA MET A 346 -9.45 1.00 15.11
C MET A 346 -9.85 2.26 15.86
N TRP A 347 -8.94 2.86 16.61
CA TRP A 347 -9.16 4.11 17.34
C TRP A 347 -9.46 5.24 16.36
N SER A 348 -8.63 5.38 15.34
CA SER A 348 -8.80 6.35 14.26
C SER A 348 -10.15 6.17 13.55
N GLY A 349 -10.54 4.94 13.24
CA GLY A 349 -11.81 4.64 12.59
C GLY A 349 -13.07 5.04 13.38
N ARG A 350 -12.94 5.23 14.70
CA ARG A 350 -14.05 5.75 15.53
C ARG A 350 -14.12 7.27 15.49
N HIS A 351 -12.99 7.96 15.30
CA HIS A 351 -12.87 9.40 15.49
C HIS A 351 -12.61 10.18 14.20
N SER A 352 -12.11 9.54 13.12
CA SER A 352 -11.70 10.21 11.88
C SER A 352 -12.84 10.89 11.12
N TYR A 353 -14.09 10.48 11.33
CA TYR A 353 -15.22 11.14 10.68
C TYR A 353 -15.35 12.61 11.10
N VAL A 354 -15.00 12.95 12.34
CA VAL A 354 -15.11 14.30 12.90
C VAL A 354 -13.73 14.96 13.05
N HIS A 355 -12.70 14.19 13.37
CA HIS A 355 -11.40 14.70 13.76
C HIS A 355 -10.24 14.18 12.86
N GLY A 356 -10.55 13.80 11.63
CA GLY A 356 -9.59 13.09 10.77
C GLY A 356 -8.29 13.86 10.54
N ALA A 357 -8.35 15.16 10.23
CA ALA A 357 -7.15 15.97 10.04
C ALA A 357 -6.35 16.16 11.34
N ALA A 358 -7.01 16.32 12.48
CA ALA A 358 -6.32 16.38 13.77
C ALA A 358 -5.59 15.07 14.10
N ILE A 359 -6.20 13.92 13.75
CA ILE A 359 -5.58 12.60 13.90
C ILE A 359 -4.36 12.47 12.98
N GLN A 360 -4.40 12.98 11.75
CA GLN A 360 -3.22 13.00 10.88
C GLN A 360 -2.07 13.80 11.52
N VAL A 361 -2.34 15.01 12.01
CA VAL A 361 -1.34 15.86 12.68
C VAL A 361 -0.76 15.15 13.90
N LEU A 362 -1.62 14.60 14.78
CA LEU A 362 -1.18 13.87 15.96
C LEU A 362 -0.30 12.67 15.60
N SER A 363 -0.69 11.91 14.60
CA SER A 363 0.06 10.73 14.14
C SER A 363 1.43 11.11 13.59
N THR A 364 1.52 12.19 12.81
CA THR A 364 2.82 12.64 12.26
C THR A 364 3.74 13.18 13.34
N ILE A 365 3.23 13.92 14.32
CA ILE A 365 4.00 14.35 15.50
C ILE A 365 4.49 13.13 16.29
N LEU A 366 3.63 12.12 16.45
CA LEU A 366 4.00 10.90 17.19
C LEU A 366 5.12 10.13 16.47
N ILE A 367 5.16 10.13 15.11
CA ILE A 367 6.29 9.57 14.36
C ILE A 367 7.59 10.35 14.66
N VAL A 368 7.55 11.69 14.69
CA VAL A 368 8.73 12.50 15.02
C VAL A 368 9.24 12.18 16.42
N VAL A 369 8.34 12.22 17.42
CA VAL A 369 8.69 11.96 18.83
C VAL A 369 9.21 10.55 19.03
N SER A 370 8.53 9.55 18.45
CA SER A 370 8.96 8.15 18.58
C SER A 370 10.25 7.85 17.81
N SER A 371 10.53 8.55 16.71
CA SER A 371 11.83 8.43 16.02
C SER A 371 12.96 9.03 16.83
N ALA A 372 12.73 10.15 17.52
CA ALA A 372 13.72 10.72 18.46
C ALA A 372 13.93 9.79 19.67
N ALA A 373 12.85 9.19 20.21
CA ALA A 373 12.95 8.22 21.28
C ALA A 373 13.69 6.93 20.82
N LEU A 374 13.50 6.53 19.56
CA LEU A 374 14.25 5.40 18.99
C LEU A 374 15.74 5.73 18.84
N ALA A 375 16.10 6.95 18.45
CA ALA A 375 17.49 7.39 18.42
C ALA A 375 18.13 7.34 19.81
N PHE A 376 17.41 7.76 20.86
CA PHE A 376 17.85 7.62 22.24
C PHE A 376 17.97 6.15 22.65
N ALA A 377 17.00 5.30 22.33
CA ALA A 377 17.08 3.87 22.62
C ALA A 377 18.28 3.19 21.95
N VAL A 378 18.60 3.56 20.70
CA VAL A 378 19.78 3.06 19.98
C VAL A 378 21.07 3.51 20.68
N TRP A 379 21.14 4.77 21.13
CA TRP A 379 22.29 5.27 21.90
C TRP A 379 22.49 4.49 23.22
N GLU A 380 21.42 4.19 23.95
CA GLU A 380 21.48 3.37 25.16
C GLU A 380 21.91 1.93 24.88
N ILE A 381 21.46 1.34 23.75
CA ILE A 381 21.86 -0.03 23.33
C ILE A 381 23.37 -0.09 23.08
N GLU A 382 23.95 0.92 22.43
CA GLU A 382 25.41 1.01 22.24
C GLU A 382 26.17 1.16 23.57
N ASN A 383 25.54 1.74 24.59
CA ASN A 383 26.09 1.85 25.94
C ASN A 383 25.85 0.58 26.82
N GLY A 384 25.37 -0.52 26.20
CA GLY A 384 25.19 -1.81 26.87
C GLY A 384 23.79 -2.07 27.41
N ALA A 385 22.82 -1.20 27.15
CA ALA A 385 21.42 -1.47 27.49
C ALA A 385 20.82 -2.58 26.62
N SER A 386 19.73 -3.18 27.07
CA SER A 386 19.05 -4.22 26.33
C SER A 386 18.43 -3.70 25.02
N TYR A 387 18.55 -4.44 23.93
CA TYR A 387 17.93 -4.12 22.65
C TYR A 387 16.39 -3.99 22.72
N TRP A 388 15.76 -4.52 23.76
CA TRP A 388 14.32 -4.36 24.01
C TRP A 388 13.89 -2.90 24.24
N TRP A 389 14.83 -2.01 24.58
CA TRP A 389 14.53 -0.57 24.68
C TRP A 389 13.95 0.00 23.36
N ALA A 390 14.33 -0.55 22.22
CA ALA A 390 13.78 -0.16 20.93
C ALA A 390 12.28 -0.52 20.78
N ALA A 391 11.75 -1.46 21.54
CA ALA A 391 10.34 -1.86 21.45
C ALA A 391 9.39 -0.71 21.84
N ILE A 392 9.74 0.09 22.85
CA ILE A 392 8.89 1.18 23.35
C ILE A 392 8.57 2.21 22.26
N PRO A 393 9.55 2.87 21.61
CA PRO A 393 9.27 3.80 20.52
C PRO A 393 8.57 3.13 19.33
N LEU A 394 8.88 1.87 19.04
CA LEU A 394 8.23 1.13 17.94
C LEU A 394 6.73 0.92 18.19
N VAL A 395 6.28 0.72 19.44
CA VAL A 395 4.84 0.66 19.78
C VAL A 395 4.14 1.96 19.39
N PHE A 396 4.71 3.11 19.76
CA PHE A 396 4.13 4.42 19.42
C PHE A 396 4.15 4.68 17.91
N GLN A 397 5.19 4.25 17.19
CA GLN A 397 5.25 4.32 15.73
C GLN A 397 4.15 3.47 15.09
N GLY A 398 3.94 2.25 15.58
CA GLY A 398 2.88 1.38 15.11
C GLY A 398 1.51 2.03 15.27
N PHE A 399 1.21 2.54 16.46
CA PHE A 399 -0.05 3.26 16.71
C PHE A 399 -0.24 4.43 15.75
N ALA A 400 0.80 5.27 15.57
CA ALA A 400 0.77 6.39 14.67
C ALA A 400 0.52 5.96 13.22
N PHE A 401 1.18 4.88 12.77
CA PHE A 401 1.04 4.36 11.41
C PHE A 401 -0.39 3.87 11.13
N GLY A 402 -0.97 3.10 12.03
CA GLY A 402 -2.34 2.62 11.91
C GLY A 402 -3.37 3.76 11.97
N ALA A 403 -3.21 4.68 12.91
CA ALA A 403 -4.11 5.83 13.08
C ALA A 403 -4.07 6.75 11.87
N PHE A 404 -2.88 7.08 11.35
CA PHE A 404 -2.71 7.89 10.15
C PHE A 404 -3.34 7.21 8.93
N GLY A 405 -3.05 5.93 8.69
CA GLY A 405 -3.53 5.21 7.51
C GLY A 405 -5.05 5.25 7.37
N ALA A 406 -5.78 4.95 8.45
CA ALA A 406 -7.25 4.98 8.47
C ALA A 406 -7.80 6.41 8.30
N ALA A 407 -7.21 7.40 8.97
CA ALA A 407 -7.62 8.81 8.85
C ALA A 407 -7.35 9.35 7.43
N ASN A 408 -6.15 9.11 6.90
CA ASN A 408 -5.76 9.59 5.57
C ASN A 408 -6.65 9.01 4.47
N GLN A 409 -6.90 7.70 4.52
CA GLN A 409 -7.78 7.05 3.54
C GLN A 409 -9.19 7.62 3.59
N THR A 410 -9.73 7.85 4.80
CA THR A 410 -11.07 8.43 4.99
C THR A 410 -11.16 9.85 4.44
N LEU A 411 -10.22 10.72 4.81
CA LEU A 411 -10.22 12.13 4.42
C LEU A 411 -9.97 12.30 2.93
N THR A 412 -8.96 11.62 2.40
CA THR A 412 -8.59 11.73 0.99
C THR A 412 -9.73 11.30 0.07
N MET A 413 -10.50 10.28 0.47
CA MET A 413 -11.62 9.77 -0.32
C MET A 413 -12.96 10.45 0.00
N MET A 414 -13.00 11.45 0.91
CA MET A 414 -14.27 12.03 1.38
C MET A 414 -15.04 12.74 0.26
N ASP A 415 -14.36 13.61 -0.47
CA ASP A 415 -14.96 14.45 -1.51
C ASP A 415 -14.83 13.83 -2.92
N VAL A 416 -14.23 12.63 -3.03
CA VAL A 416 -14.09 11.93 -4.32
C VAL A 416 -15.45 11.43 -4.79
N PRO A 417 -15.89 11.77 -6.02
CA PRO A 417 -17.12 11.26 -6.59
C PRO A 417 -17.11 9.72 -6.64
N ARG A 418 -18.24 9.08 -6.37
CA ARG A 418 -18.38 7.62 -6.36
C ARG A 418 -17.94 6.97 -7.68
N THR A 419 -18.13 7.67 -8.79
CA THR A 419 -17.74 7.24 -10.15
C THR A 419 -16.24 7.16 -10.36
N HIS A 420 -15.43 7.88 -9.57
CA HIS A 420 -13.96 7.96 -9.71
C HIS A 420 -13.21 7.28 -8.57
N GLY A 421 -13.90 6.52 -7.71
CA GLY A 421 -13.29 5.92 -6.52
C GLY A 421 -12.18 4.92 -6.81
N GLY A 422 -12.26 4.17 -7.91
CA GLY A 422 -11.23 3.22 -8.34
C GLY A 422 -9.96 3.95 -8.80
N ILE A 423 -10.09 4.93 -9.70
CA ILE A 423 -8.94 5.74 -10.19
C ILE A 423 -8.29 6.50 -9.04
N ALA A 424 -9.09 7.19 -8.22
CA ALA A 424 -8.59 7.98 -7.11
C ALA A 424 -7.83 7.10 -6.09
N GLY A 425 -8.39 5.93 -5.77
CA GLY A 425 -7.73 4.96 -4.90
C GLY A 425 -6.44 4.41 -5.49
N GLY A 426 -6.42 4.10 -6.79
CA GLY A 426 -5.25 3.64 -7.51
C GLY A 426 -4.13 4.69 -7.52
N PHE A 427 -4.45 5.94 -7.82
CA PHE A 427 -3.47 7.03 -7.84
C PHE A 427 -2.87 7.32 -6.45
N LEU A 428 -3.71 7.39 -5.40
CA LEU A 428 -3.26 7.53 -4.02
C LEU A 428 -2.28 6.42 -3.65
N GLN A 429 -2.61 5.17 -3.95
CA GLN A 429 -1.76 4.02 -3.63
C GLN A 429 -0.48 3.98 -4.47
N THR A 430 -0.52 4.38 -5.74
CA THR A 430 0.68 4.51 -6.58
C THR A 430 1.65 5.53 -5.98
N GLY A 431 1.16 6.70 -5.56
CA GLY A 431 1.97 7.71 -4.86
C GLY A 431 2.62 7.14 -3.59
N GLN A 432 1.86 6.41 -2.77
CA GLN A 432 2.38 5.77 -1.55
C GLN A 432 3.45 4.70 -1.86
N ARG A 433 3.27 3.90 -2.93
CA ARG A 433 4.26 2.87 -3.34
C ARG A 433 5.55 3.48 -3.85
N MET A 434 5.45 4.51 -4.71
CA MET A 434 6.63 5.26 -5.18
C MET A 434 7.37 5.89 -3.99
N ALA A 435 6.65 6.56 -3.11
CA ALA A 435 7.20 7.18 -1.90
C ALA A 435 7.93 6.18 -1.02
N THR A 436 7.35 4.98 -0.79
CA THR A 436 7.98 3.90 -0.02
C THR A 436 9.28 3.41 -0.69
N ALA A 437 9.27 3.18 -2.00
CA ALA A 437 10.47 2.71 -2.72
C ALA A 437 11.62 3.74 -2.66
N ILE A 438 11.29 5.01 -2.88
CA ILE A 438 12.25 6.13 -2.79
C ILE A 438 12.82 6.23 -1.38
N SER A 439 11.95 6.18 -0.37
CA SER A 439 12.36 6.30 1.02
C SER A 439 13.29 5.18 1.49
N ILE A 440 12.93 3.93 1.21
CA ILE A 440 13.78 2.80 1.59
C ILE A 440 15.17 2.96 0.97
N ALA A 441 15.27 3.39 -0.30
CA ALA A 441 16.55 3.60 -0.96
C ALA A 441 17.36 4.74 -0.33
N ILE A 442 16.73 5.91 -0.06
CA ILE A 442 17.40 7.06 0.54
C ILE A 442 17.83 6.74 1.97
N VAL A 443 16.92 6.27 2.82
CA VAL A 443 17.17 6.05 4.25
C VAL A 443 18.21 4.96 4.46
N THR A 444 18.14 3.84 3.72
CA THR A 444 19.17 2.80 3.80
C THR A 444 20.49 3.26 3.18
N GLY A 445 20.46 4.07 2.13
CA GLY A 445 21.68 4.67 1.56
C GLY A 445 22.41 5.56 2.55
N VAL A 446 21.68 6.46 3.23
CA VAL A 446 22.22 7.33 4.29
C VAL A 446 22.70 6.50 5.49
N PHE A 447 21.97 5.43 5.85
CA PHE A 447 22.40 4.52 6.91
C PHE A 447 23.78 3.91 6.63
N PHE A 448 23.98 3.34 5.43
CA PHE A 448 25.28 2.74 5.07
C PHE A 448 26.38 3.79 4.86
N ALA A 449 26.06 4.99 4.35
CA ALA A 449 27.00 6.10 4.27
C ALA A 449 27.45 6.55 5.68
N GLY A 450 26.51 6.65 6.63
CA GLY A 450 26.85 6.95 8.02
C GLY A 450 27.68 5.87 8.70
N GLN A 451 27.38 4.60 8.42
CA GLN A 451 28.16 3.47 8.91
C GLN A 451 29.65 3.55 8.47
N SER A 452 29.90 4.01 7.25
CA SER A 452 31.26 4.15 6.69
C SER A 452 32.07 5.32 7.25
N LEU A 453 31.49 6.20 8.09
CA LEU A 453 32.21 7.34 8.69
C LEU A 453 33.13 6.96 9.86
N GLY A 454 33.14 5.71 10.28
CA GLY A 454 34.02 5.20 11.34
C GLY A 454 35.47 5.04 10.87
N SER A 455 36.43 5.67 11.55
CA SER A 455 37.87 5.57 11.24
C SER A 455 38.50 4.22 11.60
N SER A 456 37.83 3.39 12.40
CA SER A 456 38.35 2.11 12.94
C SER A 456 37.43 0.92 12.75
N GLY A 457 36.39 1.03 11.92
CA GLY A 457 35.38 -0.01 11.70
C GLY A 457 34.01 0.55 11.35
N SER A 458 33.01 -0.32 11.27
CA SER A 458 31.64 0.09 10.98
C SER A 458 31.01 0.85 12.16
N ASN A 459 30.61 2.12 11.93
CA ASN A 459 29.92 2.93 12.92
C ASN A 459 28.39 2.80 12.77
N TRP A 460 27.84 1.75 13.36
CA TRP A 460 26.40 1.44 13.27
C TRP A 460 25.53 2.52 13.90
N LEU A 461 25.98 3.14 15.01
CA LEU A 461 25.29 4.23 15.68
C LEU A 461 25.16 5.46 14.76
N ALA A 462 26.26 5.91 14.14
CA ALA A 462 26.23 7.05 13.23
C ALA A 462 25.30 6.78 12.03
N GLY A 463 25.37 5.57 11.45
CA GLY A 463 24.45 5.15 10.38
C GLY A 463 22.99 5.26 10.80
N MET A 464 22.66 4.73 11.98
CA MET A 464 21.29 4.74 12.50
C MET A 464 20.78 6.16 12.81
N LEU A 465 21.61 7.00 13.46
CA LEU A 465 21.23 8.36 13.81
C LEU A 465 21.02 9.24 12.56
N LEU A 466 21.88 9.13 11.55
CA LEU A 466 21.72 9.87 10.29
C LEU A 466 20.46 9.42 9.54
N ALA A 467 20.20 8.11 9.47
CA ALA A 467 19.00 7.58 8.85
C ALA A 467 17.72 8.04 9.58
N LEU A 468 17.71 8.01 10.91
CA LEU A 468 16.60 8.54 11.72
C LEU A 468 16.43 10.04 11.53
N GLY A 469 17.52 10.80 11.37
CA GLY A 469 17.48 12.23 11.03
C GLY A 469 16.73 12.50 9.74
N VAL A 470 16.97 11.71 8.69
CA VAL A 470 16.21 11.79 7.43
C VAL A 470 14.72 11.47 7.66
N VAL A 471 14.41 10.44 8.45
CA VAL A 471 13.02 10.08 8.77
C VAL A 471 12.31 11.21 9.52
N VAL A 472 12.96 11.82 10.51
CA VAL A 472 12.43 12.96 11.27
C VAL A 472 12.16 14.14 10.33
N PHE A 473 13.07 14.44 9.42
CA PHE A 473 12.90 15.48 8.42
C PHE A 473 11.66 15.22 7.53
N LEU A 474 11.52 13.99 6.99
CA LEU A 474 10.37 13.60 6.18
C LEU A 474 9.06 13.66 6.99
N ALA A 475 9.09 13.23 8.24
CA ALA A 475 7.93 13.30 9.14
C ALA A 475 7.55 14.75 9.46
N ALA A 476 8.52 15.67 9.60
CA ALA A 476 8.28 17.09 9.79
C ALA A 476 7.62 17.73 8.55
N LEU A 477 8.06 17.34 7.34
CA LEU A 477 7.40 17.75 6.08
C LEU A 477 5.96 17.22 6.02
N THR A 478 5.74 15.99 6.45
CA THR A 478 4.39 15.39 6.51
C THR A 478 3.53 16.16 7.51
N THR A 479 4.07 16.52 8.66
CA THR A 479 3.36 17.29 9.69
C THR A 479 2.94 18.67 9.18
N THR A 480 3.81 19.36 8.43
CA THR A 480 3.44 20.66 7.80
C THR A 480 2.29 20.50 6.81
N SER A 481 2.33 19.47 5.95
CA SER A 481 1.23 19.17 5.03
C SER A 481 -0.08 18.83 5.76
N ALA A 482 -0.01 18.02 6.82
CA ALA A 482 -1.17 17.68 7.66
C ALA A 482 -1.75 18.91 8.38
N LEU A 483 -0.90 19.84 8.87
CA LEU A 483 -1.34 21.10 9.48
C LEU A 483 -2.06 22.02 8.49
N VAL A 484 -1.58 22.09 7.25
CA VAL A 484 -2.28 22.83 6.17
C VAL A 484 -3.67 22.25 5.95
N MET A 485 -3.78 20.92 5.85
CA MET A 485 -5.04 20.21 5.70
C MET A 485 -6.00 20.51 6.85
N TRP A 486 -5.52 20.41 8.09
CA TRP A 486 -6.30 20.70 9.30
C TRP A 486 -6.83 22.14 9.34
N ARG A 487 -6.01 23.14 8.93
CA ARG A 487 -6.45 24.54 8.83
C ARG A 487 -7.54 24.73 7.81
N ILE A 488 -7.47 24.04 6.67
CA ILE A 488 -8.50 24.10 5.61
C ILE A 488 -9.82 23.51 6.10
N GLU A 489 -9.78 22.34 6.76
CA GLU A 489 -10.99 21.72 7.33
C GLU A 489 -11.64 22.61 8.40
N ARG A 490 -10.86 23.19 9.31
CA ARG A 490 -11.38 24.13 10.33
C ARG A 490 -12.09 25.36 9.76
N LYS A 491 -11.73 25.78 8.56
CA LYS A 491 -12.41 26.91 7.89
C LYS A 491 -13.70 26.48 7.18
N ARG A 492 -13.92 25.18 6.98
CA ARG A 492 -15.12 24.61 6.35
C ARG A 492 -16.18 24.19 7.36
N ALA A 493 -15.77 23.89 8.60
CA ALA A 493 -16.66 23.56 9.73
C ALA A 493 -17.15 24.83 10.44
#